data_6e53a3dd770cfeaec999eacdc5345f5e
#
_entry.id   6e53a3dd770cfeaec999eacdc5345f5e
#
_cell.length_a   1.000
_cell.length_b   1.000
_cell.length_c   1.000
_cell.angle_alpha   90.00
_cell.angle_beta   90.00
_cell.angle_gamma   90.00
#
_symmetry.space_group_name_H-M   'P 1'
#
loop_
_entity.id
_entity.type
_entity.pdbx_description
1 polymer ?
#
loop_
_entity_poly.entity_id
_entity_poly.type
_entity_poly.pdbx_seq_one_letter_code
_entity_poly.pdbx_strand_id
1 'polypeptide(L)'
;MKLHASGEDYLETILVLQKKLSIVRSVDVARHMEVTKPSVCHAVATLRDGCFLTMGEDHFLHLTDVGREVAERIYERHCFFTEQLIATGVDPKTAEADACRIEHIISQDSFEKIRRAHEQGK
;
A
#
# COMPACT_ATOMS: atom_id res chain seq x y z
N MET A 1 15.29 -3.22 -8.51
CA MET A 1 14.64 -4.39 -7.90
C MET A 1 13.14 -4.34 -8.17
N LYS A 2 12.59 -5.44 -8.63
CA LYS A 2 11.14 -5.51 -8.88
C LYS A 2 10.40 -5.84 -7.58
N LEU A 3 9.42 -5.02 -7.22
CA LEU A 3 8.59 -5.28 -6.05
C LEU A 3 7.48 -6.28 -6.37
N HIS A 4 7.25 -7.18 -5.42
CA HIS A 4 6.11 -8.07 -5.44
C HIS A 4 4.93 -7.46 -4.68
N ALA A 5 3.75 -8.04 -4.82
CA ALA A 5 2.54 -7.55 -4.17
C ALA A 5 2.71 -7.36 -2.66
N SER A 6 3.37 -8.30 -1.97
CA SER A 6 3.57 -8.18 -0.53
C SER A 6 4.45 -6.98 -0.16
N GLY A 7 5.49 -6.69 -0.95
CA GLY A 7 6.32 -5.51 -0.73
C GLY A 7 5.52 -4.23 -0.89
N GLU A 8 4.68 -4.16 -1.91
CA GLU A 8 3.79 -3.02 -2.13
C GLU A 8 2.82 -2.84 -0.97
N ASP A 9 2.25 -3.94 -0.45
CA ASP A 9 1.36 -3.90 0.71
C ASP A 9 2.06 -3.32 1.95
N TYR A 10 3.30 -3.72 2.19
CA TYR A 10 4.06 -3.19 3.32
C TYR A 10 4.29 -1.69 3.19
N LEU A 11 4.67 -1.23 2.00
CA LEU A 11 4.89 0.20 1.76
C LEU A 11 3.61 1.01 1.92
N GLU A 12 2.50 0.50 1.39
CA GLU A 12 1.19 1.13 1.54
C GLU A 12 0.78 1.21 3.01
N THR A 13 0.98 0.12 3.75
CA THR A 13 0.66 0.06 5.18
C THR A 13 1.45 1.12 5.96
N ILE A 14 2.74 1.25 5.67
CA ILE A 14 3.58 2.24 6.34
C ILE A 14 3.08 3.65 6.03
N LEU A 15 2.71 3.93 4.78
CA LEU A 15 2.14 5.22 4.40
C LEU A 15 0.86 5.53 5.19
N VAL A 16 -0.05 4.58 5.24
CA VAL A 16 -1.32 4.73 5.96
C VAL A 16 -1.08 4.96 7.45
N LEU A 17 -0.18 4.18 8.05
CA LEU A 17 0.14 4.30 9.47
C LEU A 17 0.84 5.63 9.81
N GLN A 18 1.69 6.14 8.91
CA GLN A 18 2.31 7.45 9.11
C GLN A 18 1.27 8.56 9.23
N LYS A 19 0.18 8.46 8.48
CA LYS A 19 -0.90 9.44 8.55
C LYS A 19 -1.66 9.38 9.88
N LYS A 20 -1.71 8.19 10.51
CA LYS A 20 -2.43 7.99 11.77
C LYS A 20 -1.57 8.20 13.00
N LEU A 21 -0.31 7.71 12.95
CA LEU A 21 0.54 7.60 14.12
C LEU A 21 1.72 8.58 14.14
N SER A 22 2.01 9.22 13.03
CA SER A 22 3.21 10.06 12.80
C SER A 22 4.51 9.26 12.81
N ILE A 23 4.66 8.33 13.75
CA ILE A 23 5.84 7.47 13.91
C ILE A 23 5.40 6.03 13.71
N VAL A 24 6.11 5.28 12.85
CA VAL A 24 5.76 3.88 12.55
C VAL A 24 6.92 2.96 12.92
N ARG A 25 6.60 1.91 13.67
CA ARG A 25 7.53 0.86 14.04
C ARG A 25 7.06 -0.47 13.46
N SER A 26 7.97 -1.46 13.42
CA SER A 26 7.64 -2.79 12.92
C SER A 26 6.44 -3.41 13.65
N VAL A 27 6.32 -3.18 14.96
CA VAL A 27 5.19 -3.70 15.75
C VAL A 27 3.86 -3.12 15.27
N ASP A 28 3.85 -1.86 14.85
CA ASP A 28 2.63 -1.23 14.34
C ASP A 28 2.20 -1.87 13.02
N VAL A 29 3.17 -2.16 12.15
CA VAL A 29 2.92 -2.82 10.87
C VAL A 29 2.40 -4.24 11.10
N ALA A 30 3.04 -4.99 12.01
CA ALA A 30 2.62 -6.35 12.32
C ALA A 30 1.18 -6.39 12.82
N ARG A 31 0.83 -5.46 13.69
CA ARG A 31 -0.53 -5.37 14.25
C ARG A 31 -1.56 -5.02 13.18
N HIS A 32 -1.24 -4.03 12.34
CA HIS A 32 -2.15 -3.57 11.29
C HIS A 32 -2.42 -4.67 10.25
N MET A 33 -1.36 -5.37 9.83
CA MET A 33 -1.46 -6.40 8.79
C MET A 33 -1.83 -7.78 9.34
N GLU A 34 -1.87 -7.94 10.65
CA GLU A 34 -2.13 -9.22 11.30
C GLU A 34 -1.14 -10.30 10.89
N VAL A 35 0.14 -9.93 10.85
CA VAL A 35 1.24 -10.85 10.52
C VAL A 35 2.22 -10.90 11.69
N THR A 36 3.13 -11.88 11.64
CA THR A 36 4.11 -12.05 12.70
C THR A 36 5.21 -10.99 12.61
N LYS A 37 5.81 -10.68 13.77
CA LYS A 37 6.93 -9.74 13.83
C LYS A 37 8.13 -10.20 12.97
N PRO A 38 8.54 -11.48 12.99
CA PRO A 38 9.60 -11.94 12.08
C PRO A 38 9.30 -11.72 10.60
N SER A 39 8.05 -11.88 10.18
CA SER A 39 7.64 -11.61 8.80
C SER A 39 7.85 -10.14 8.44
N VAL A 40 7.48 -9.23 9.35
CA VAL A 40 7.69 -7.79 9.15
C VAL A 40 9.17 -7.47 9.09
N CYS A 41 9.97 -8.03 10.00
CA CYS A 41 11.40 -7.77 10.03
C CYS A 41 12.07 -8.22 8.74
N HIS A 42 11.68 -9.36 8.20
CA HIS A 42 12.19 -9.87 6.92
C HIS A 42 11.81 -8.91 5.76
N ALA A 43 10.55 -8.51 5.72
CA ALA A 43 10.06 -7.59 4.68
C ALA A 43 10.76 -6.24 4.75
N VAL A 44 10.93 -5.70 5.96
CA VAL A 44 11.63 -4.43 6.18
C VAL A 44 13.07 -4.52 5.69
N ALA A 45 13.78 -5.61 6.01
CA ALA A 45 15.16 -5.80 5.55
C ALA A 45 15.23 -5.82 4.02
N THR A 46 14.31 -6.53 3.36
CA THR A 46 14.25 -6.61 1.90
C THR A 46 13.97 -5.23 1.29
N LEU A 47 13.04 -4.48 1.86
CA LEU A 47 12.69 -3.15 1.36
C LEU A 47 13.80 -2.13 1.58
N ARG A 48 14.55 -2.26 2.68
CA ARG A 48 15.73 -1.42 2.92
C ARG A 48 16.82 -1.71 1.89
N ASP A 49 17.06 -2.98 1.59
CA ASP A 49 18.03 -3.39 0.57
C ASP A 49 17.66 -2.83 -0.80
N GLY A 50 16.38 -2.72 -1.08
CA GLY A 50 15.88 -2.13 -2.34
C GLY A 50 15.80 -0.62 -2.33
N CYS A 51 16.18 0.03 -1.24
CA CYS A 51 16.13 1.49 -1.07
C CYS A 51 14.72 2.08 -1.05
N PHE A 52 13.73 1.30 -0.63
CA PHE A 52 12.35 1.76 -0.47
C PHE A 52 12.07 2.28 0.94
N LEU A 53 12.84 1.82 1.92
CA LEU A 53 12.71 2.19 3.33
C LEU A 53 14.06 2.52 3.93
N THR A 54 14.02 3.34 4.98
CA THR A 54 15.14 3.49 5.91
C THR A 54 14.63 3.22 7.31
N MET A 55 15.53 2.84 8.21
CA MET A 55 15.25 2.67 9.63
C MET A 55 16.41 3.26 10.41
N GLY A 56 16.11 4.24 11.24
CA GLY A 56 17.13 4.89 12.06
C GLY A 56 17.48 4.07 13.30
N GLU A 57 18.38 4.62 14.12
CA GLU A 57 18.78 4.01 15.41
C GLU A 57 17.59 3.89 16.36
N ASP A 58 16.57 4.74 16.17
CA ASP A 58 15.35 4.72 16.95
C ASP A 58 14.39 3.60 16.54
N HIS A 59 14.73 2.84 15.50
CA HIS A 59 13.91 1.76 14.93
C HIS A 59 12.60 2.25 14.29
N PHE A 60 12.50 3.54 13.99
CA PHE A 60 11.34 4.08 13.26
C PHE A 60 11.53 3.85 11.77
N LEU A 61 10.43 3.48 11.11
CA LEU A 61 10.42 3.21 9.68
C LEU A 61 10.09 4.48 8.91
N HIS A 62 10.88 4.76 7.88
CA HIS A 62 10.68 5.92 7.02
C HIS A 62 10.67 5.49 5.57
N LEU A 63 9.70 6.00 4.81
CA LEU A 63 9.67 5.80 3.36
C LEU A 63 10.72 6.69 2.71
N THR A 64 11.48 6.14 1.78
CA THR A 64 12.31 6.95 0.90
C THR A 64 11.41 7.63 -0.13
N ASP A 65 11.95 8.53 -0.95
CA ASP A 65 11.15 9.15 -2.02
C ASP A 65 10.60 8.09 -2.96
N VAL A 66 11.40 7.09 -3.33
CA VAL A 66 10.98 5.98 -4.19
C VAL A 66 9.92 5.14 -3.50
N GLY A 67 10.11 4.82 -2.22
CA GLY A 67 9.15 4.04 -1.44
C GLY A 67 7.81 4.76 -1.31
N ARG A 68 7.84 6.07 -1.09
CA ARG A 68 6.64 6.88 -0.99
C ARG A 68 5.89 6.92 -2.32
N GLU A 69 6.60 7.07 -3.42
CA GLU A 69 6.00 7.07 -4.76
C GLU A 69 5.24 5.77 -5.01
N VAL A 70 5.85 4.62 -4.69
CA VAL A 70 5.20 3.32 -4.83
C VAL A 70 3.98 3.23 -3.91
N ALA A 71 4.13 3.61 -2.64
CA ALA A 71 3.04 3.54 -1.66
C ALA A 71 1.85 4.40 -2.07
N GLU A 72 2.10 5.62 -2.54
CA GLU A 72 1.04 6.54 -2.96
C GLU A 72 0.31 6.03 -4.20
N ARG A 73 1.04 5.45 -5.15
CA ARG A 73 0.46 4.87 -6.36
C ARG A 73 -0.48 3.71 -6.01
N ILE A 74 -0.05 2.82 -5.13
CA ILE A 74 -0.87 1.68 -4.70
C ILE A 74 -2.07 2.17 -3.89
N TYR A 75 -1.88 3.12 -3.00
CA TYR A 75 -2.96 3.67 -2.18
C TYR A 75 -4.03 4.34 -3.05
N GLU A 76 -3.63 5.08 -4.09
CA GLU A 76 -4.55 5.70 -5.04
C GLU A 76 -5.44 4.65 -5.70
N ARG A 77 -4.83 3.54 -6.14
CA ARG A 77 -5.58 2.42 -6.75
C ARG A 77 -6.55 1.80 -5.74
N HIS A 78 -6.08 1.59 -4.52
CA HIS A 78 -6.90 1.03 -3.46
C HIS A 78 -8.16 1.85 -3.22
N CYS A 79 -8.01 3.15 -3.06
CA CYS A 79 -9.15 4.04 -2.82
C CYS A 79 -10.11 4.05 -4.02
N PHE A 80 -9.57 4.15 -5.23
CA PHE A 80 -10.38 4.18 -6.44
C PHE A 80 -11.24 2.93 -6.57
N PHE A 81 -10.64 1.75 -6.51
CA PHE A 81 -11.38 0.50 -6.70
C PHE A 81 -12.34 0.22 -5.55
N THR A 82 -11.95 0.55 -4.33
CA THR A 82 -12.87 0.41 -3.19
C THR A 82 -14.13 1.24 -3.41
N GLU A 83 -13.98 2.50 -3.80
CA GLU A 83 -15.12 3.39 -4.05
C GLU A 83 -15.98 2.89 -5.22
N GLN A 84 -15.35 2.43 -6.30
CA GLN A 84 -16.09 1.93 -7.46
C GLN A 84 -16.93 0.69 -7.11
N LEU A 85 -16.34 -0.23 -6.36
CA LEU A 85 -17.03 -1.45 -5.96
C LEU A 85 -18.21 -1.14 -5.03
N ILE A 86 -17.99 -0.26 -4.06
CA ILE A 86 -19.08 0.17 -3.15
C ILE A 86 -20.22 0.83 -3.95
N ALA A 87 -19.87 1.67 -4.93
CA ALA A 87 -20.86 2.35 -5.76
C ALA A 87 -21.75 1.37 -6.57
N THR A 88 -21.22 0.18 -6.89
CA THR A 88 -21.99 -0.85 -7.58
C THR A 88 -22.81 -1.74 -6.64
N GLY A 89 -22.72 -1.50 -5.33
CA GLY A 89 -23.46 -2.25 -4.34
C GLY A 89 -22.68 -3.32 -3.60
N VAL A 90 -21.37 -3.40 -3.84
CA VAL A 90 -20.53 -4.37 -3.12
C VAL A 90 -20.38 -3.92 -1.67
N ASP A 91 -20.50 -4.87 -0.74
CA ASP A 91 -20.30 -4.63 0.69
C ASP A 91 -18.92 -3.97 0.93
N PRO A 92 -18.82 -2.93 1.77
CA PRO A 92 -17.54 -2.24 1.99
C PRO A 92 -16.37 -3.13 2.37
N LYS A 93 -16.60 -4.14 3.19
CA LYS A 93 -15.55 -5.07 3.60
C LYS A 93 -15.04 -5.91 2.42
N THR A 94 -15.96 -6.40 1.62
CA THR A 94 -15.65 -7.16 0.40
C THR A 94 -14.96 -6.27 -0.62
N ALA A 95 -15.46 -5.04 -0.79
CA ALA A 95 -14.89 -4.07 -1.73
C ALA A 95 -13.43 -3.77 -1.39
N GLU A 96 -13.14 -3.57 -0.11
CA GLU A 96 -11.79 -3.30 0.35
C GLU A 96 -10.85 -4.49 0.11
N ALA A 97 -11.31 -5.70 0.39
CA ALA A 97 -10.53 -6.91 0.16
C ALA A 97 -10.24 -7.13 -1.33
N ASP A 98 -11.23 -6.92 -2.19
CA ASP A 98 -11.05 -7.08 -3.63
C ASP A 98 -10.16 -5.98 -4.21
N ALA A 99 -10.32 -4.74 -3.76
CA ALA A 99 -9.48 -3.64 -4.19
C ALA A 99 -8.01 -3.91 -3.85
N CYS A 100 -7.76 -4.48 -2.67
CA CYS A 100 -6.41 -4.84 -2.25
C CYS A 100 -5.74 -5.84 -3.20
N ARG A 101 -6.52 -6.71 -3.82
CA ARG A 101 -6.00 -7.65 -4.83
C ARG A 101 -5.79 -6.98 -6.18
N ILE A 102 -6.78 -6.21 -6.64
CA ILE A 102 -6.76 -5.55 -7.94
C ILE A 102 -5.59 -4.57 -8.04
N GLU A 103 -5.30 -3.84 -6.97
CA GLU A 103 -4.31 -2.77 -6.98
C GLU A 103 -2.90 -3.23 -7.35
N HIS A 104 -2.59 -4.51 -7.14
CA HIS A 104 -1.27 -5.05 -7.42
C HIS A 104 -1.13 -5.68 -8.80
N ILE A 105 -2.24 -6.00 -9.46
CA ILE A 105 -2.21 -6.75 -10.72
C ILE A 105 -2.51 -5.89 -11.94
N ILE A 106 -3.14 -4.75 -11.76
CA ILE A 106 -3.53 -3.88 -12.88
C ILE A 106 -2.33 -3.03 -13.33
N SER A 107 -2.16 -2.89 -14.65
CA SER A 107 -1.11 -2.04 -15.19
C SER A 107 -1.44 -0.57 -14.96
N GLN A 108 -0.40 0.27 -14.97
CA GLN A 108 -0.60 1.72 -14.82
C GLN A 108 -1.41 2.29 -16.00
N ASP A 109 -1.14 1.78 -17.20
CA ASP A 109 -1.87 2.21 -18.39
C ASP A 109 -3.37 1.92 -18.27
N SER A 110 -3.72 0.69 -17.87
CA SER A 110 -5.13 0.32 -17.70
C SER A 110 -5.79 1.13 -16.60
N PHE A 111 -5.10 1.30 -15.48
CA PHE A 111 -5.65 2.08 -14.36
C PHE A 111 -5.93 3.52 -14.77
N GLU A 112 -4.99 4.18 -15.44
CA GLU A 112 -5.17 5.58 -15.87
C GLU A 112 -6.34 5.73 -16.83
N LYS A 113 -6.51 4.79 -17.75
CA LYS A 113 -7.61 4.82 -18.71
C LYS A 113 -8.97 4.61 -18.03
N ILE A 114 -9.04 3.68 -17.10
CA ILE A 114 -10.26 3.44 -16.32
C ILE A 114 -10.61 4.69 -15.51
N ARG A 115 -9.62 5.28 -14.86
CA ARG A 115 -9.84 6.48 -14.05
C ARG A 115 -10.33 7.65 -14.90
N ARG A 116 -9.71 7.88 -16.06
CA ARG A 116 -10.14 8.96 -16.99
C ARG A 116 -11.55 8.72 -17.51
N ALA A 117 -11.88 7.48 -17.86
CA ALA A 117 -13.23 7.14 -18.34
C ALA A 117 -14.27 7.44 -17.26
N HIS A 118 -13.96 7.12 -16.00
CA HIS A 118 -14.84 7.39 -14.88
C HIS A 118 -15.03 8.90 -14.67
N GLU A 119 -13.95 9.68 -14.75
CA GLU A 119 -14.00 11.13 -14.59
C GLU A 119 -14.83 11.79 -15.71
N GLN A 120 -14.68 11.30 -16.94
CA GLN A 120 -15.41 11.82 -18.10
C GLN A 120 -16.89 11.44 -18.07
N GLY A 121 -17.23 10.37 -17.39
CA GLY A 121 -18.61 9.90 -17.27
C GLY A 121 -19.45 10.61 -16.21
N LYS A 122 -18.85 11.53 -15.47
CA LYS A 122 -19.56 12.30 -14.43
C LYS A 122 -20.35 13.46 -15.01
#